data_2a5242d06cb39b86c3705a3598ff84c9
#
_entry.id   2a5242d06cb39b86c3705a3598ff84c9
#
_cell.length_a   1.000
_cell.length_b   1.000
_cell.length_c   1.000
_cell.angle_alpha   90.00
_cell.angle_beta   90.00
_cell.angle_gamma   90.00
#
_symmetry.space_group_name_H-M   'P 1'
#
loop_
_entity.id
_entity.type
_entity.pdbx_description
1 polymer ?
#
loop_
_entity_poly.entity_id
_entity_poly.type
_entity_poly.pdbx_seq_one_letter_code
_entity_poly.pdbx_strand_id
1 'polypeptide(L)'
;MVNADKVIRLGDYVRLERAQKSKDGANFKYDASTGRVTNLAEYFAAHADPNIYTVRFPLWTTSNSTQGVKLDDNAGLSIVPSTNTVSGRDDYRSLPAFRVWDVNGGVDDAGNPFVTAIKDKAGTWSADGSHGDALVMTATGFYRLQLDSQYMTLSYSGVQYDGFVPMPGAMLPDGTLRPCMLFAKYRAWCDGSGIPHSFTGKQTSTAFGSQNGCIDQAAKKGKGWSGKTVADTWYVQLMHMLKYADRNIENTLGGDFGGNGQITISKAEASVTRALVKTTDAQYIDVGSYISVGSGTDRGDPKVGEAASWRKVLSKTVVDSVTAAINVAGSKFTTTTAMHVTQMPWPTGATDGVLGTDGYATDAIPRSHQPIRIQGIEIFTGVYEVESDVILNNVKD
;
A
#
# COMPACT_ATOMS: atom_id res chain seq x y z
N MET A 1 21.35 -48.11 0.34
CA MET A 1 21.47 -46.67 0.66
C MET A 1 20.07 -46.07 0.62
N VAL A 2 19.51 -45.77 1.78
CA VAL A 2 18.22 -45.07 1.86
C VAL A 2 18.51 -43.62 1.53
N ASN A 3 17.85 -43.09 0.49
CA ASN A 3 18.04 -41.75 0.02
C ASN A 3 17.66 -40.79 1.16
N ALA A 4 18.61 -40.01 1.69
CA ALA A 4 18.42 -39.10 2.81
C ALA A 4 17.40 -37.97 2.53
N ASP A 5 17.00 -37.79 1.26
CA ASP A 5 16.03 -36.80 0.80
C ASP A 5 14.54 -37.15 1.07
N LYS A 6 14.28 -38.30 1.70
CA LYS A 6 12.92 -38.76 2.01
C LYS A 6 12.57 -38.87 3.48
N VAL A 7 13.37 -38.27 4.35
CA VAL A 7 12.96 -38.16 5.75
C VAL A 7 11.92 -37.04 5.83
N ILE A 8 10.65 -37.43 5.86
CA ILE A 8 9.55 -36.50 6.16
C ILE A 8 9.79 -35.94 7.56
N ARG A 9 10.17 -34.68 7.64
CA ARG A 9 10.34 -33.99 8.92
C ARG A 9 8.96 -33.83 9.58
N LEU A 10 8.91 -33.76 10.92
CA LEU A 10 7.67 -33.57 11.66
C LEU A 10 6.86 -32.37 11.11
N GLY A 11 7.55 -31.29 10.69
CA GLY A 11 6.96 -30.14 10.03
C GLY A 11 6.25 -30.48 8.70
N ASP A 12 6.83 -31.37 7.90
CA ASP A 12 6.23 -31.79 6.61
C ASP A 12 5.00 -32.67 6.85
N TYR A 13 4.98 -33.47 7.91
CA TYR A 13 3.81 -34.24 8.30
C TYR A 13 2.66 -33.34 8.74
N VAL A 14 2.94 -32.35 9.60
CA VAL A 14 1.95 -31.33 10.01
C VAL A 14 1.45 -30.55 8.81
N ARG A 15 2.30 -30.24 7.84
CA ARG A 15 1.96 -29.60 6.57
C ARG A 15 0.94 -30.43 5.78
N LEU A 16 1.19 -31.74 5.59
CA LEU A 16 0.31 -32.65 4.86
C LEU A 16 -1.05 -32.81 5.56
N GLU A 17 -1.04 -32.92 6.88
CA GLU A 17 -2.27 -33.06 7.68
C GLU A 17 -3.15 -31.83 7.59
N ARG A 18 -2.56 -30.62 7.66
CA ARG A 18 -3.27 -29.34 7.48
C ARG A 18 -3.76 -29.14 6.04
N ALA A 19 -2.98 -29.50 5.04
CA ALA A 19 -3.37 -29.45 3.64
C ALA A 19 -4.55 -30.38 3.32
N GLN A 20 -4.69 -31.52 4.02
CA GLN A 20 -5.85 -32.39 3.89
C GLN A 20 -7.09 -31.82 4.59
N LYS A 21 -6.94 -31.20 5.77
CA LYS A 21 -8.05 -30.53 6.49
C LYS A 21 -8.56 -29.28 5.75
N SER A 22 -7.76 -28.64 4.91
CA SER A 22 -8.18 -27.49 4.12
C SER A 22 -9.12 -27.81 2.95
N LYS A 23 -9.24 -29.09 2.55
CA LYS A 23 -10.14 -29.50 1.47
C LYS A 23 -11.63 -29.40 1.81
N ASP A 24 -11.99 -29.39 3.07
CA ASP A 24 -13.39 -29.31 3.54
C ASP A 24 -13.81 -27.88 3.92
N GLY A 25 -13.05 -26.90 3.52
CA GLY A 25 -13.16 -25.46 3.52
C GLY A 25 -14.18 -24.82 4.45
N ALA A 26 -13.77 -24.38 5.64
CA ALA A 26 -14.59 -23.46 6.42
C ALA A 26 -14.83 -22.17 5.61
N ASN A 27 -16.08 -21.76 5.50
CA ASN A 27 -16.44 -20.45 5.00
C ASN A 27 -16.42 -19.43 6.14
N PHE A 28 -16.28 -18.13 5.80
CA PHE A 28 -16.52 -17.10 6.81
C PHE A 28 -17.94 -17.20 7.33
N LYS A 29 -18.09 -17.16 8.66
CA LYS A 29 -19.38 -17.17 9.37
C LYS A 29 -19.68 -15.76 9.86
N TYR A 30 -20.74 -15.16 9.33
CA TYR A 30 -21.20 -13.84 9.73
C TYR A 30 -22.39 -13.97 10.69
N ASP A 31 -22.30 -13.30 11.83
CA ASP A 31 -23.37 -13.20 12.81
C ASP A 31 -24.05 -11.83 12.68
N ALA A 32 -25.29 -11.84 12.19
CA ALA A 32 -26.07 -10.63 12.00
C ALA A 32 -26.47 -9.93 13.31
N SER A 33 -26.50 -10.67 14.44
CA SER A 33 -26.83 -10.09 15.75
C SER A 33 -25.71 -9.24 16.32
N THR A 34 -24.46 -9.61 16.05
CA THR A 34 -23.26 -8.87 16.46
C THR A 34 -22.69 -8.00 15.34
N GLY A 35 -23.13 -8.20 14.10
CA GLY A 35 -22.60 -7.53 12.93
C GLY A 35 -21.13 -7.90 12.64
N ARG A 36 -20.68 -9.11 13.00
CA ARG A 36 -19.26 -9.51 12.91
C ARG A 36 -19.06 -10.88 12.27
N VAL A 37 -17.90 -11.06 11.69
CA VAL A 37 -17.37 -12.38 11.31
C VAL A 37 -16.82 -13.04 12.57
N THR A 38 -17.28 -14.26 12.87
CA THR A 38 -17.07 -14.92 14.19
C THR A 38 -15.99 -15.98 14.17
N ASN A 39 -15.53 -16.44 12.99
CA ASN A 39 -14.66 -17.61 12.86
C ASN A 39 -13.33 -17.32 12.15
N LEU A 40 -12.73 -16.13 12.34
CA LEU A 40 -11.47 -15.78 11.66
C LEU A 40 -10.37 -16.80 11.95
N ALA A 41 -10.18 -17.19 13.21
CA ALA A 41 -9.15 -18.16 13.61
C ALA A 41 -9.36 -19.53 12.96
N GLU A 42 -10.59 -20.03 12.98
CA GLU A 42 -10.98 -21.30 12.35
C GLU A 42 -10.74 -21.26 10.83
N TYR A 43 -11.20 -20.17 10.19
CA TYR A 43 -11.04 -20.00 8.75
C TYR A 43 -9.56 -20.01 8.34
N PHE A 44 -8.72 -19.21 8.97
CA PHE A 44 -7.30 -19.12 8.59
C PHE A 44 -6.53 -20.39 8.95
N ALA A 45 -6.87 -21.06 10.05
CA ALA A 45 -6.28 -22.36 10.37
C ALA A 45 -6.64 -23.44 9.36
N ALA A 46 -7.89 -23.45 8.87
CA ALA A 46 -8.33 -24.41 7.83
C ALA A 46 -7.70 -24.16 6.46
N HIS A 47 -7.35 -22.90 6.16
CA HIS A 47 -6.78 -22.48 4.86
C HIS A 47 -5.30 -22.12 4.95
N ALA A 48 -4.58 -22.54 5.98
CA ALA A 48 -3.15 -22.26 6.10
C ALA A 48 -2.38 -22.88 4.93
N ASP A 49 -1.57 -22.07 4.24
CA ASP A 49 -0.77 -22.50 3.09
C ASP A 49 0.53 -23.17 3.56
N PRO A 50 0.73 -24.46 3.30
CA PRO A 50 1.92 -25.16 3.75
C PRO A 50 3.14 -24.96 2.82
N ASN A 51 2.98 -24.28 1.70
CA ASN A 51 4.06 -24.07 0.74
C ASN A 51 5.09 -23.08 1.29
N ILE A 52 6.34 -23.22 0.81
CA ILE A 52 7.45 -22.33 1.16
C ILE A 52 7.84 -21.54 -0.09
N TYR A 53 7.61 -20.25 -0.05
CA TYR A 53 7.93 -19.34 -1.14
C TYR A 53 9.24 -18.62 -0.84
N THR A 54 10.27 -18.89 -1.62
CA THR A 54 11.62 -18.37 -1.39
C THR A 54 12.08 -17.48 -2.53
N VAL A 55 12.78 -16.40 -2.18
CA VAL A 55 13.54 -15.56 -3.10
C VAL A 55 14.94 -15.34 -2.55
N ARG A 56 15.94 -15.37 -3.42
CA ARG A 56 17.34 -15.17 -3.07
C ARG A 56 17.95 -14.04 -3.89
N PHE A 57 18.57 -13.10 -3.21
CA PHE A 57 19.24 -11.93 -3.80
C PHE A 57 20.74 -11.96 -3.55
N PRO A 58 21.57 -11.53 -4.51
CA PRO A 58 22.98 -11.31 -4.24
C PRO A 58 23.14 -10.16 -3.23
N LEU A 59 24.13 -10.25 -2.34
CA LEU A 59 24.51 -9.13 -1.47
C LEU A 59 25.14 -8.01 -2.30
N TRP A 60 25.03 -6.76 -1.80
CA TRP A 60 25.65 -5.60 -2.43
C TRP A 60 27.18 -5.70 -2.54
N THR A 61 27.79 -6.50 -1.66
CA THR A 61 29.21 -6.81 -1.71
C THR A 61 29.61 -7.71 -2.89
N THR A 62 28.62 -8.40 -3.49
CA THR A 62 28.84 -9.33 -4.61
C THR A 62 28.25 -8.84 -5.92
N SER A 63 27.19 -8.05 -5.90
CA SER A 63 26.51 -7.57 -7.10
C SER A 63 25.66 -6.32 -6.84
N ASN A 64 25.64 -5.41 -7.80
CA ASN A 64 24.76 -4.24 -7.80
C ASN A 64 23.33 -4.58 -8.30
N SER A 65 23.06 -5.83 -8.69
CA SER A 65 21.74 -6.22 -9.18
C SER A 65 20.70 -6.15 -8.06
N THR A 66 19.55 -5.55 -8.36
CA THR A 66 18.37 -5.58 -7.50
C THR A 66 17.57 -6.86 -7.68
N GLN A 67 17.83 -7.60 -8.77
CA GLN A 67 17.09 -8.80 -9.15
C GLN A 67 17.57 -10.02 -8.36
N GLY A 68 16.60 -10.85 -7.98
CA GLY A 68 16.78 -12.11 -7.28
C GLY A 68 16.31 -13.30 -8.11
N VAL A 69 16.42 -14.48 -7.50
CA VAL A 69 15.97 -15.75 -8.08
C VAL A 69 14.91 -16.35 -7.18
N LYS A 70 13.78 -16.74 -7.75
CA LYS A 70 12.71 -17.47 -7.07
C LYS A 70 13.10 -18.93 -6.91
N LEU A 71 12.88 -19.48 -5.73
CA LEU A 71 13.24 -20.84 -5.33
C LEU A 71 12.05 -21.54 -4.65
N ASP A 72 12.15 -22.82 -4.40
CA ASP A 72 11.15 -23.65 -3.74
C ASP A 72 9.78 -23.54 -4.45
N ASP A 73 8.67 -23.45 -3.70
CA ASP A 73 7.32 -23.31 -4.26
C ASP A 73 7.11 -21.94 -4.96
N ASN A 74 8.06 -21.02 -4.86
CA ASN A 74 8.05 -19.75 -5.59
C ASN A 74 8.59 -19.85 -7.02
N ALA A 75 9.35 -20.92 -7.31
CA ALA A 75 9.91 -21.13 -8.63
C ALA A 75 8.80 -21.28 -9.69
N GLY A 76 8.93 -20.56 -10.80
CA GLY A 76 7.96 -20.59 -11.90
C GLY A 76 6.71 -19.72 -11.71
N LEU A 77 6.44 -19.18 -10.51
CA LEU A 77 5.35 -18.22 -10.31
C LEU A 77 5.72 -16.88 -10.92
N SER A 78 4.73 -16.23 -11.52
CA SER A 78 4.92 -14.99 -12.25
C SER A 78 3.85 -13.96 -11.88
N ILE A 79 4.25 -12.67 -11.94
CA ILE A 79 3.36 -11.54 -11.78
C ILE A 79 3.68 -10.48 -12.84
N VAL A 80 2.64 -9.91 -13.42
CA VAL A 80 2.67 -8.73 -14.28
C VAL A 80 1.65 -7.75 -13.69
N PRO A 81 2.05 -6.52 -13.35
CA PRO A 81 1.14 -5.55 -12.76
C PRO A 81 -0.12 -5.34 -13.58
N SER A 82 -1.24 -5.13 -12.90
CA SER A 82 -2.52 -4.77 -13.50
C SER A 82 -2.67 -3.25 -13.55
N THR A 83 -3.58 -2.80 -14.41
CA THR A 83 -4.05 -1.41 -14.43
C THR A 83 -5.58 -1.39 -14.38
N ASN A 84 -6.17 -0.24 -14.58
CA ASN A 84 -7.62 -0.11 -14.71
C ASN A 84 -8.18 -0.68 -16.03
N THR A 85 -7.34 -0.96 -17.02
CA THR A 85 -7.72 -1.48 -18.33
C THR A 85 -7.09 -2.82 -18.66
N VAL A 86 -5.92 -3.14 -18.06
CA VAL A 86 -5.16 -4.37 -18.30
C VAL A 86 -5.15 -5.21 -17.03
N SER A 87 -5.63 -6.45 -17.12
CA SER A 87 -5.72 -7.35 -15.97
C SER A 87 -4.37 -7.92 -15.51
N GLY A 88 -3.31 -7.77 -16.31
CA GLY A 88 -2.00 -8.30 -15.96
C GLY A 88 -1.98 -9.82 -15.80
N ARG A 89 -1.04 -10.32 -14.95
CA ARG A 89 -0.97 -11.72 -14.52
C ARG A 89 -0.60 -11.74 -13.04
N ASP A 90 -1.26 -12.58 -12.25
CA ASP A 90 -0.94 -12.74 -10.83
C ASP A 90 -1.17 -14.20 -10.42
N ASP A 91 -0.11 -15.02 -10.51
CA ASP A 91 -0.13 -16.43 -10.12
C ASP A 91 -0.31 -16.59 -8.59
N TYR A 92 -0.07 -15.54 -7.81
CA TYR A 92 -0.17 -15.54 -6.34
C TYR A 92 -1.59 -15.30 -5.84
N ARG A 93 -2.45 -14.65 -6.63
CA ARG A 93 -3.78 -14.20 -6.20
C ARG A 93 -4.65 -15.30 -5.58
N SER A 94 -4.52 -16.55 -6.07
CA SER A 94 -5.29 -17.69 -5.58
C SER A 94 -4.61 -18.46 -4.45
N LEU A 95 -3.31 -18.22 -4.21
CA LEU A 95 -2.55 -18.93 -3.19
C LEU A 95 -2.93 -18.42 -1.78
N PRO A 96 -3.25 -19.31 -0.84
CA PRO A 96 -3.73 -18.88 0.48
C PRO A 96 -2.77 -17.97 1.23
N ALA A 97 -1.44 -18.18 1.09
CA ALA A 97 -0.42 -17.35 1.73
C ALA A 97 -0.38 -15.89 1.23
N PHE A 98 -0.85 -15.63 0.00
CA PHE A 98 -0.86 -14.30 -0.62
C PHE A 98 -2.27 -13.73 -0.78
N ARG A 99 -3.29 -14.48 -0.40
CA ARG A 99 -4.66 -14.03 -0.53
C ARG A 99 -4.96 -12.88 0.42
N VAL A 100 -5.63 -11.87 -0.12
CA VAL A 100 -6.08 -10.71 0.63
C VAL A 100 -7.59 -10.48 0.43
N TRP A 101 -8.21 -9.82 1.39
CA TRP A 101 -9.62 -9.45 1.35
C TRP A 101 -9.78 -7.98 1.70
N ASP A 102 -10.61 -7.27 0.94
CA ASP A 102 -11.10 -5.97 1.33
C ASP A 102 -12.14 -6.14 2.44
N VAL A 103 -11.93 -5.50 3.58
CA VAL A 103 -12.79 -5.64 4.76
C VAL A 103 -13.10 -4.28 5.41
N ASN A 104 -14.22 -4.21 6.14
CA ASN A 104 -14.40 -3.22 7.19
C ASN A 104 -14.21 -3.92 8.55
N GLY A 105 -13.68 -3.20 9.52
CA GLY A 105 -13.36 -3.76 10.82
C GLY A 105 -12.36 -2.92 11.58
N GLY A 106 -11.62 -3.56 12.45
CA GLY A 106 -10.61 -2.91 13.27
C GLY A 106 -9.95 -3.88 14.23
N VAL A 107 -9.39 -3.32 15.29
CA VAL A 107 -8.82 -4.05 16.42
C VAL A 107 -9.50 -3.62 17.71
N ASP A 108 -9.69 -4.56 18.62
CA ASP A 108 -10.19 -4.29 19.97
C ASP A 108 -9.08 -3.74 20.88
N ASP A 109 -9.43 -3.41 22.13
CA ASP A 109 -8.47 -2.87 23.12
C ASP A 109 -7.34 -3.85 23.50
N ALA A 110 -7.52 -5.14 23.23
CA ALA A 110 -6.48 -6.16 23.41
C ALA A 110 -5.61 -6.34 22.15
N GLY A 111 -5.96 -5.65 21.04
CA GLY A 111 -5.28 -5.75 19.76
C GLY A 111 -5.75 -6.90 18.88
N ASN A 112 -6.83 -7.60 19.24
CA ASN A 112 -7.38 -8.66 18.41
C ASN A 112 -8.13 -8.07 17.22
N PRO A 113 -7.95 -8.62 16.00
CA PRO A 113 -8.70 -8.18 14.84
C PRO A 113 -10.16 -8.57 14.92
N PHE A 114 -11.04 -7.66 14.53
CA PHE A 114 -12.44 -7.97 14.26
C PHE A 114 -12.85 -7.46 12.89
N VAL A 115 -13.78 -8.16 12.24
CA VAL A 115 -14.24 -7.85 10.88
C VAL A 115 -15.76 -7.74 10.89
N THR A 116 -16.28 -6.62 10.40
CA THR A 116 -17.72 -6.34 10.29
C THR A 116 -18.26 -6.60 8.88
N ALA A 117 -17.39 -6.53 7.87
CA ALA A 117 -17.75 -6.90 6.50
C ALA A 117 -16.53 -7.42 5.75
N ILE A 118 -16.77 -8.34 4.81
CA ILE A 118 -15.79 -8.81 3.81
C ILE A 118 -16.44 -8.61 2.46
N LYS A 119 -15.79 -7.85 1.57
CA LYS A 119 -16.29 -7.55 0.23
C LYS A 119 -16.69 -8.83 -0.50
N ASP A 120 -17.89 -8.84 -1.07
CA ASP A 120 -18.50 -9.94 -1.83
C ASP A 120 -18.65 -11.27 -1.05
N LYS A 121 -18.55 -11.24 0.30
CA LYS A 121 -18.61 -12.45 1.15
C LYS A 121 -19.52 -12.34 2.36
N ALA A 122 -19.42 -11.26 3.15
CA ALA A 122 -20.10 -11.14 4.42
C ALA A 122 -20.33 -9.68 4.81
N GLY A 123 -21.49 -9.36 5.40
CA GLY A 123 -21.82 -7.99 5.80
C GLY A 123 -21.95 -7.03 4.61
N THR A 124 -22.02 -5.74 4.92
CA THR A 124 -22.05 -4.67 3.90
C THR A 124 -20.72 -3.93 3.90
N TRP A 125 -19.89 -4.19 2.89
CA TRP A 125 -18.61 -3.53 2.75
C TRP A 125 -18.73 -2.15 2.09
N SER A 126 -17.91 -1.19 2.54
CA SER A 126 -17.76 0.10 1.88
C SER A 126 -16.31 0.60 1.94
N ALA A 127 -15.94 1.40 0.94
CA ALA A 127 -14.63 2.05 0.90
C ALA A 127 -14.67 3.51 1.40
N ASP A 128 -15.83 4.12 1.49
CA ASP A 128 -16.05 5.56 1.69
C ASP A 128 -16.23 5.99 3.15
N GLY A 129 -16.20 5.02 4.07
CA GLY A 129 -16.38 5.23 5.50
C GLY A 129 -17.81 5.05 6.01
N SER A 130 -18.78 4.76 5.15
CA SER A 130 -20.18 4.54 5.57
C SER A 130 -20.34 3.31 6.47
N HIS A 131 -19.42 2.35 6.41
CA HIS A 131 -19.40 1.15 7.25
C HIS A 131 -18.07 0.96 8.01
N GLY A 132 -17.34 2.05 8.27
CA GLY A 132 -16.05 2.05 8.95
C GLY A 132 -14.85 2.11 8.00
N ASP A 133 -13.66 1.93 8.55
CA ASP A 133 -12.43 1.99 7.75
C ASP A 133 -12.36 0.86 6.73
N ALA A 134 -11.90 1.20 5.53
CA ALA A 134 -11.54 0.21 4.52
C ALA A 134 -10.16 -0.35 4.82
N LEU A 135 -10.09 -1.64 5.09
CA LEU A 135 -8.87 -2.35 5.45
C LEU A 135 -8.61 -3.49 4.46
N VAL A 136 -7.35 -3.92 4.42
CA VAL A 136 -6.92 -5.16 3.78
C VAL A 136 -6.62 -6.18 4.87
N MET A 137 -7.26 -7.34 4.79
CA MET A 137 -7.04 -8.48 5.67
C MET A 137 -6.21 -9.54 4.94
N THR A 138 -5.22 -10.10 5.63
CA THR A 138 -4.45 -11.26 5.17
C THR A 138 -4.22 -12.26 6.29
N ALA A 139 -3.95 -13.53 5.95
CA ALA A 139 -3.57 -14.54 6.92
C ALA A 139 -2.29 -14.15 7.67
N THR A 140 -2.17 -14.59 8.93
CA THR A 140 -0.88 -14.58 9.61
C THR A 140 0.07 -15.50 8.90
N GLY A 141 1.25 -14.98 8.54
CA GLY A 141 2.31 -15.73 7.90
C GLY A 141 3.59 -15.74 8.71
N PHE A 142 4.51 -16.56 8.26
CA PHE A 142 5.81 -16.80 8.88
C PHE A 142 6.91 -16.59 7.85
N TYR A 143 8.01 -15.99 8.25
CA TYR A 143 9.13 -15.76 7.35
C TYR A 143 10.45 -16.18 7.97
N ARG A 144 11.43 -16.39 7.11
CA ARG A 144 12.81 -16.66 7.49
C ARG A 144 13.73 -15.80 6.62
N LEU A 145 14.64 -15.07 7.29
CA LEU A 145 15.72 -14.34 6.65
C LEU A 145 17.05 -15.06 6.96
N GLN A 146 17.79 -15.39 5.92
CA GLN A 146 19.12 -15.99 6.04
C GLN A 146 20.12 -15.16 5.23
N LEU A 147 21.28 -14.94 5.82
CA LEU A 147 22.41 -14.27 5.19
C LEU A 147 23.59 -15.22 5.16
N ASP A 148 24.25 -15.34 4.03
CA ASP A 148 25.54 -15.95 3.88
C ASP A 148 26.55 -14.94 3.30
N SER A 149 27.73 -15.37 2.90
CA SER A 149 28.76 -14.48 2.36
C SER A 149 28.42 -13.86 1.00
N GLN A 150 27.42 -14.38 0.29
CA GLN A 150 27.10 -13.98 -1.08
C GLN A 150 25.63 -13.55 -1.26
N TYR A 151 24.73 -14.09 -0.43
CA TYR A 151 23.29 -13.98 -0.67
C TYR A 151 22.49 -13.62 0.58
N MET A 152 21.40 -12.91 0.34
CA MET A 152 20.25 -12.79 1.23
C MET A 152 19.15 -13.68 0.72
N THR A 153 18.67 -14.61 1.54
CA THR A 153 17.57 -15.52 1.22
C THR A 153 16.38 -15.24 2.12
N LEU A 154 15.25 -14.96 1.51
CA LEU A 154 13.97 -14.70 2.17
C LEU A 154 13.01 -15.84 1.84
N SER A 155 12.41 -16.46 2.85
CA SER A 155 11.37 -17.47 2.70
C SER A 155 10.11 -17.07 3.44
N TYR A 156 8.94 -17.41 2.92
CA TYR A 156 7.63 -17.11 3.50
C TYR A 156 6.71 -18.34 3.40
N SER A 157 5.87 -18.55 4.41
CA SER A 157 4.89 -19.63 4.46
C SER A 157 3.68 -19.23 5.30
N GLY A 158 2.52 -19.81 5.04
CA GLY A 158 1.33 -19.71 5.90
C GLY A 158 1.39 -20.66 7.10
N VAL A 159 2.44 -21.46 7.24
CA VAL A 159 2.66 -22.41 8.33
C VAL A 159 4.03 -22.17 8.94
N GLN A 160 4.13 -22.26 10.27
CA GLN A 160 5.40 -22.13 10.97
C GLN A 160 6.25 -23.39 10.80
N TYR A 161 7.48 -23.21 10.33
CA TYR A 161 8.52 -24.22 10.21
C TYR A 161 9.71 -23.85 11.10
N ASP A 162 10.62 -24.81 11.31
CA ASP A 162 11.87 -24.56 12.05
C ASP A 162 12.66 -23.41 11.41
N GLY A 163 13.05 -22.45 12.24
CA GLY A 163 13.76 -21.24 11.82
C GLY A 163 12.87 -20.17 11.16
N PHE A 164 11.55 -20.39 11.06
CA PHE A 164 10.60 -19.34 10.67
C PHE A 164 10.04 -18.62 11.89
N VAL A 165 9.96 -17.31 11.80
CA VAL A 165 9.36 -16.47 12.82
C VAL A 165 8.04 -15.86 12.28
N PRO A 166 7.06 -15.57 13.13
CA PRO A 166 5.83 -14.92 12.68
C PRO A 166 6.13 -13.52 12.14
N MET A 167 5.29 -13.07 11.19
CA MET A 167 5.31 -11.67 10.76
C MET A 167 5.14 -10.76 11.98
N PRO A 168 5.95 -9.71 12.15
CA PRO A 168 5.92 -8.86 13.34
C PRO A 168 4.53 -8.29 13.64
N GLY A 169 3.79 -7.86 12.61
CA GLY A 169 2.42 -7.35 12.74
C GLY A 169 1.38 -8.37 13.20
N ALA A 170 1.72 -9.67 13.21
CA ALA A 170 0.84 -10.73 13.67
C ALA A 170 0.97 -11.02 15.17
N MET A 171 2.00 -10.52 15.84
CA MET A 171 2.27 -10.84 17.24
C MET A 171 1.58 -9.83 18.18
N LEU A 172 0.87 -10.35 19.17
CA LEU A 172 0.33 -9.56 20.27
C LEU A 172 1.39 -9.31 21.35
N PRO A 173 1.22 -8.30 22.21
CA PRO A 173 2.20 -8.01 23.28
C PRO A 173 2.43 -9.17 24.26
N ASP A 174 1.47 -10.07 24.42
CA ASP A 174 1.57 -11.27 25.26
C ASP A 174 2.26 -12.45 24.57
N GLY A 175 2.71 -12.27 23.32
CA GLY A 175 3.36 -13.30 22.52
C GLY A 175 2.42 -14.24 21.79
N THR A 176 1.10 -14.10 21.93
CA THR A 176 0.13 -14.86 21.14
C THR A 176 0.03 -14.29 19.72
N LEU A 177 -0.49 -15.08 18.78
CA LEU A 177 -0.62 -14.69 17.39
C LEU A 177 -2.05 -14.33 17.05
N ARG A 178 -2.21 -13.21 16.35
CA ARG A 178 -3.47 -12.88 15.66
C ARG A 178 -3.73 -13.91 14.55
N PRO A 179 -4.99 -14.30 14.33
CA PRO A 179 -5.32 -15.21 13.23
C PRO A 179 -5.10 -14.57 11.84
N CYS A 180 -5.17 -13.25 11.78
CA CYS A 180 -4.96 -12.44 10.57
C CYS A 180 -4.37 -11.09 10.92
N MET A 181 -3.76 -10.45 9.92
CA MET A 181 -3.28 -9.07 10.00
C MET A 181 -4.25 -8.15 9.25
N LEU A 182 -4.41 -6.94 9.76
CA LEU A 182 -5.21 -5.88 9.15
C LEU A 182 -4.32 -4.68 8.84
N PHE A 183 -4.40 -4.20 7.62
CA PHE A 183 -3.69 -3.00 7.15
C PHE A 183 -4.70 -1.97 6.65
N ALA A 184 -4.43 -0.68 6.86
CA ALA A 184 -5.20 0.37 6.19
C ALA A 184 -5.09 0.17 4.67
N LYS A 185 -6.24 0.15 3.97
CA LYS A 185 -6.26 0.01 2.50
C LYS A 185 -5.72 1.26 1.82
N TYR A 186 -5.99 2.41 2.40
CA TYR A 186 -5.64 3.73 1.88
C TYR A 186 -4.81 4.54 2.88
N ARG A 187 -4.14 5.55 2.37
CA ARG A 187 -3.47 6.57 3.18
C ARG A 187 -4.44 7.27 4.11
N ALA A 188 -3.92 7.69 5.26
CA ALA A 188 -4.71 8.34 6.27
C ALA A 188 -5.26 9.69 5.79
N TRP A 189 -6.55 9.86 5.95
CA TRP A 189 -7.26 11.13 5.97
C TRP A 189 -7.77 11.36 7.39
N CYS A 190 -7.54 12.57 7.96
CA CYS A 190 -8.07 12.91 9.27
C CYS A 190 -9.40 13.66 9.14
N ASP A 191 -10.37 13.27 9.95
CA ASP A 191 -11.63 13.99 10.07
C ASP A 191 -11.46 15.34 10.83
N GLY A 192 -12.57 16.07 11.07
CA GLY A 192 -12.56 17.34 11.77
C GLY A 192 -12.09 17.26 13.23
N SER A 193 -12.06 16.09 13.84
CA SER A 193 -11.54 15.80 15.19
C SER A 193 -10.07 15.36 15.15
N GLY A 194 -9.49 15.24 13.97
CA GLY A 194 -8.14 14.77 13.75
C GLY A 194 -7.99 13.25 13.92
N ILE A 195 -9.07 12.48 13.79
CA ILE A 195 -9.03 11.02 13.81
C ILE A 195 -8.66 10.52 12.41
N PRO A 196 -7.60 9.69 12.26
CA PRO A 196 -7.19 9.18 10.97
C PRO A 196 -8.12 8.05 10.50
N HIS A 197 -8.47 8.07 9.23
CA HIS A 197 -9.33 7.10 8.57
C HIS A 197 -8.73 6.61 7.27
N SER A 198 -9.08 5.39 6.88
CA SER A 198 -8.76 4.77 5.60
C SER A 198 -10.01 4.79 4.71
N PHE A 199 -10.27 5.92 4.05
CA PHE A 199 -11.44 6.12 3.18
C PHE A 199 -11.00 6.45 1.75
N THR A 200 -11.75 5.98 0.76
CA THR A 200 -11.55 6.35 -0.66
C THR A 200 -11.98 7.79 -0.95
N GLY A 201 -11.40 8.39 -1.98
CA GLY A 201 -11.78 9.72 -2.49
C GLY A 201 -11.36 10.88 -1.59
N LYS A 202 -10.44 10.68 -0.67
CA LYS A 202 -9.98 11.71 0.26
C LYS A 202 -8.60 12.25 -0.14
N GLN A 203 -8.34 13.51 0.20
CA GLN A 203 -7.00 14.05 0.19
C GLN A 203 -6.26 13.56 1.42
N THR A 204 -5.04 13.02 1.24
CA THR A 204 -4.21 12.60 2.38
C THR A 204 -3.99 13.75 3.35
N SER A 205 -4.03 13.45 4.64
CA SER A 205 -3.84 14.46 5.66
C SER A 205 -2.38 14.92 5.72
N THR A 206 -2.19 16.24 5.87
CA THR A 206 -0.89 16.85 6.16
C THR A 206 -0.74 17.20 7.64
N ALA A 207 -1.72 16.84 8.48
CA ALA A 207 -1.87 17.33 9.85
C ALA A 207 -0.93 16.67 10.87
N PHE A 208 -0.09 15.72 10.44
CA PHE A 208 0.69 14.95 11.41
C PHE A 208 1.92 15.69 11.96
N GLY A 209 2.51 16.61 11.22
CA GLY A 209 3.56 17.52 11.67
C GLY A 209 4.84 16.91 12.28
N SER A 210 4.74 15.73 12.89
CA SER A 210 5.82 15.01 13.56
C SER A 210 5.46 13.55 13.78
N GLN A 211 6.44 12.71 14.17
CA GLN A 211 6.21 11.33 14.59
C GLN A 211 5.23 11.23 15.77
N ASN A 212 5.43 12.07 16.81
CA ASN A 212 4.52 12.10 17.95
C ASN A 212 3.11 12.49 17.52
N GLY A 213 2.97 13.45 16.59
CA GLY A 213 1.68 13.81 16.04
C GLY A 213 0.97 12.64 15.35
N CYS A 214 1.70 11.77 14.63
CA CYS A 214 1.14 10.56 14.04
C CYS A 214 0.65 9.58 15.11
N ILE A 215 1.44 9.37 16.17
CA ILE A 215 1.10 8.50 17.29
C ILE A 215 -0.15 9.02 18.01
N ASP A 216 -0.18 10.30 18.35
CA ASP A 216 -1.29 10.94 19.06
C ASP A 216 -2.59 10.90 18.25
N GLN A 217 -2.52 11.11 16.94
CA GLN A 217 -3.68 11.01 16.07
C GLN A 217 -4.21 9.57 15.98
N ALA A 218 -3.33 8.58 15.82
CA ALA A 218 -3.72 7.18 15.78
C ALA A 218 -4.34 6.73 17.11
N ALA A 219 -3.79 7.17 18.25
CA ALA A 219 -4.30 6.85 19.57
C ALA A 219 -5.75 7.30 19.80
N LYS A 220 -6.23 8.32 19.07
CA LYS A 220 -7.63 8.76 19.12
C LYS A 220 -8.62 7.71 18.62
N LYS A 221 -8.19 6.73 17.84
CA LYS A 221 -9.03 5.60 17.41
C LYS A 221 -9.20 4.53 18.49
N GLY A 222 -8.41 4.57 19.53
CA GLY A 222 -8.40 3.59 20.62
C GLY A 222 -7.08 2.82 20.69
N LYS A 223 -6.98 1.97 21.70
CA LYS A 223 -5.83 1.06 21.85
C LYS A 223 -5.74 0.10 20.67
N GLY A 224 -4.55 -0.34 20.34
CA GLY A 224 -4.32 -1.25 19.22
C GLY A 224 -4.27 -0.59 17.83
N TRP A 225 -4.50 0.72 17.74
CA TRP A 225 -4.29 1.51 16.53
C TRP A 225 -2.97 2.26 16.61
N SER A 226 -2.22 2.25 15.51
CA SER A 226 -0.98 3.01 15.35
C SER A 226 -0.98 3.71 13.99
N GLY A 227 -0.05 4.63 13.79
CA GLY A 227 0.38 5.02 12.46
C GLY A 227 1.05 3.83 11.77
N LYS A 228 1.52 4.01 10.54
CA LYS A 228 2.33 3.01 9.85
C LYS A 228 3.54 2.63 10.70
N THR A 229 3.85 1.35 10.74
CA THR A 229 4.98 0.79 11.50
C THR A 229 6.01 0.17 10.55
N VAL A 230 7.23 -0.06 11.04
CA VAL A 230 8.25 -0.84 10.32
C VAL A 230 7.73 -2.24 9.98
N ALA A 231 6.89 -2.83 10.85
CA ALA A 231 6.26 -4.12 10.59
C ALA A 231 5.35 -4.09 9.36
N ASP A 232 4.58 -3.01 9.18
CA ASP A 232 3.71 -2.83 8.01
C ASP A 232 4.54 -2.65 6.74
N THR A 233 5.58 -1.82 6.81
CA THR A 233 6.53 -1.62 5.72
C THR A 233 7.21 -2.93 5.34
N TRP A 234 7.65 -3.71 6.33
CA TRP A 234 8.29 -4.99 6.10
C TRP A 234 7.38 -5.98 5.39
N TYR A 235 6.09 -6.05 5.76
CA TYR A 235 5.12 -6.91 5.06
C TYR A 235 5.04 -6.56 3.56
N VAL A 236 4.86 -5.29 3.24
CA VAL A 236 4.75 -4.83 1.84
C VAL A 236 6.03 -5.12 1.06
N GLN A 237 7.19 -4.83 1.64
CA GLN A 237 8.49 -5.09 1.02
C GLN A 237 8.74 -6.58 0.80
N LEU A 238 8.43 -7.43 1.78
CA LEU A 238 8.57 -8.87 1.68
C LEU A 238 7.69 -9.43 0.56
N MET A 239 6.41 -9.00 0.50
CA MET A 239 5.48 -9.41 -0.55
C MET A 239 5.96 -8.98 -1.94
N HIS A 240 6.47 -7.75 -2.07
CA HIS A 240 7.07 -7.28 -3.31
C HIS A 240 8.27 -8.14 -3.73
N MET A 241 9.22 -8.36 -2.82
CA MET A 241 10.42 -9.15 -3.12
C MET A 241 10.10 -10.59 -3.51
N LEU A 242 9.16 -11.24 -2.83
CA LEU A 242 8.73 -12.61 -3.16
C LEU A 242 8.05 -12.69 -4.52
N LYS A 243 7.14 -11.75 -4.81
CA LYS A 243 6.31 -11.78 -6.03
C LYS A 243 7.09 -11.35 -7.27
N TYR A 244 7.92 -10.34 -7.16
CA TYR A 244 8.63 -9.75 -8.30
C TYR A 244 10.09 -10.21 -8.43
N ALA A 245 10.67 -10.79 -7.38
CA ALA A 245 12.10 -11.10 -7.29
C ALA A 245 12.97 -9.88 -7.64
N ASP A 246 12.58 -8.70 -7.18
CA ASP A 246 13.34 -7.47 -7.30
C ASP A 246 13.28 -6.69 -5.97
N ARG A 247 14.40 -6.08 -5.58
CA ARG A 247 14.48 -5.22 -4.39
C ARG A 247 14.08 -3.77 -4.65
N ASN A 248 14.00 -3.39 -5.93
CA ASN A 248 13.59 -2.04 -6.35
C ASN A 248 12.18 -2.05 -6.92
N ILE A 249 11.26 -1.42 -6.22
CA ILE A 249 9.85 -1.31 -6.60
C ILE A 249 9.66 -0.51 -7.89
N GLU A 250 10.54 0.45 -8.17
CA GLU A 250 10.48 1.27 -9.38
C GLU A 250 10.67 0.44 -10.65
N ASN A 251 11.51 -0.60 -10.59
CA ASN A 251 11.72 -1.49 -11.74
C ASN A 251 10.45 -2.26 -12.12
N THR A 252 9.55 -2.48 -11.19
CA THR A 252 8.40 -3.37 -11.31
C THR A 252 7.08 -2.64 -11.41
N LEU A 253 6.73 -1.88 -10.38
CA LEU A 253 5.46 -1.16 -10.28
C LEU A 253 5.61 0.32 -10.57
N GLY A 254 6.80 0.86 -10.48
CA GLY A 254 7.03 2.28 -10.50
C GLY A 254 6.74 2.91 -9.15
N GLY A 255 6.25 4.12 -9.15
CA GLY A 255 5.81 4.76 -7.92
C GLY A 255 6.72 5.85 -7.39
N ASP A 256 7.74 6.26 -8.11
CA ASP A 256 8.42 7.52 -7.79
C ASP A 256 7.64 8.69 -8.39
N PHE A 257 7.32 9.63 -7.53
CA PHE A 257 6.65 10.86 -7.91
C PHE A 257 7.65 12.01 -7.87
N GLY A 258 8.54 12.04 -8.86
CA GLY A 258 9.58 13.06 -8.99
C GLY A 258 9.06 14.47 -9.28
N GLY A 259 7.76 14.66 -9.33
CA GLY A 259 7.15 15.86 -9.85
C GLY A 259 6.60 16.85 -8.84
N ASN A 260 7.31 17.24 -7.84
CA ASN A 260 6.88 18.33 -6.96
C ASN A 260 7.49 19.69 -7.35
N GLY A 261 7.59 19.93 -8.64
CA GLY A 261 8.00 21.21 -9.18
C GLY A 261 6.93 22.27 -8.89
N GLN A 262 7.33 23.40 -8.31
CA GLN A 262 6.54 24.61 -8.38
C GLN A 262 6.76 25.24 -9.76
N ILE A 263 5.74 25.17 -10.60
CA ILE A 263 5.77 25.73 -11.94
C ILE A 263 5.19 27.12 -11.91
N THR A 264 5.94 28.13 -12.25
CA THR A 264 5.48 29.52 -12.22
C THR A 264 4.39 29.77 -13.26
N ILE A 265 3.35 30.48 -12.89
CA ILE A 265 2.32 30.99 -13.78
C ILE A 265 2.98 31.99 -14.77
N SER A 266 2.92 31.71 -16.06
CA SER A 266 3.55 32.54 -17.09
C SER A 266 2.70 33.76 -17.46
N LYS A 267 1.37 33.67 -17.30
CA LYS A 267 0.42 34.73 -17.63
C LYS A 267 -0.79 34.70 -16.73
N ALA A 268 -1.15 35.85 -16.19
CA ALA A 268 -2.32 36.01 -15.32
C ALA A 268 -3.64 35.92 -16.14
N GLU A 269 -4.65 35.28 -15.55
CA GLU A 269 -6.01 35.22 -16.08
C GLU A 269 -7.03 35.34 -14.95
N ALA A 270 -8.17 35.92 -15.24
CA ALA A 270 -9.27 36.08 -14.29
C ALA A 270 -10.44 35.16 -14.66
N SER A 271 -11.07 34.53 -13.64
CA SER A 271 -12.30 33.74 -13.78
C SER A 271 -12.19 32.60 -14.80
N VAL A 272 -11.11 31.81 -14.71
CA VAL A 272 -10.77 30.71 -15.61
C VAL A 272 -10.74 29.36 -14.88
N THR A 273 -10.75 28.25 -15.63
CA THR A 273 -10.54 26.89 -15.12
C THR A 273 -9.23 26.31 -15.65
N ARG A 274 -8.21 27.16 -15.77
CA ARG A 274 -6.89 26.78 -16.26
C ARG A 274 -5.80 27.63 -15.65
N ALA A 275 -4.58 27.12 -15.69
CA ALA A 275 -3.37 27.85 -15.36
C ALA A 275 -2.44 27.90 -16.57
N LEU A 276 -1.95 29.10 -16.90
CA LEU A 276 -1.00 29.28 -18.01
C LEU A 276 0.42 29.15 -17.48
N VAL A 277 1.18 28.22 -18.05
CA VAL A 277 2.58 27.94 -17.71
C VAL A 277 3.43 27.96 -18.98
N LYS A 278 4.76 27.92 -18.85
CA LYS A 278 5.61 27.76 -20.02
C LYS A 278 5.36 26.38 -20.67
N THR A 279 5.42 26.31 -22.00
CA THR A 279 5.25 25.05 -22.74
C THR A 279 6.27 24.00 -22.29
N THR A 280 7.51 24.41 -22.00
CA THR A 280 8.60 23.55 -21.48
C THR A 280 8.26 22.94 -20.13
N ASP A 281 7.50 23.64 -19.31
CA ASP A 281 7.20 23.23 -17.93
C ASP A 281 5.92 22.37 -17.87
N ALA A 282 5.02 22.56 -18.81
CA ALA A 282 3.77 21.79 -18.93
C ALA A 282 4.03 20.28 -19.13
N GLN A 283 5.20 19.86 -19.60
CA GLN A 283 5.57 18.45 -19.75
C GLN A 283 5.61 17.69 -18.41
N TYR A 284 5.90 18.38 -17.31
CA TYR A 284 6.01 17.79 -15.98
C TYR A 284 4.65 17.61 -15.29
N ILE A 285 3.54 18.06 -15.89
CA ILE A 285 2.20 17.87 -15.37
C ILE A 285 1.48 16.81 -16.22
N ASP A 286 1.02 15.74 -15.61
CA ASP A 286 0.29 14.69 -16.29
C ASP A 286 -1.22 14.95 -16.31
N VAL A 287 -1.87 14.65 -17.47
CA VAL A 287 -3.32 14.67 -17.55
C VAL A 287 -3.90 13.54 -16.69
N GLY A 288 -4.81 13.88 -15.79
CA GLY A 288 -5.36 12.95 -14.80
C GLY A 288 -4.73 13.07 -13.41
N SER A 289 -3.55 13.70 -13.29
CA SER A 289 -2.94 14.06 -12.01
C SER A 289 -3.70 15.20 -11.31
N TYR A 290 -3.22 15.62 -10.15
CA TYR A 290 -3.84 16.69 -9.35
C TYR A 290 -2.86 17.82 -9.11
N ILE A 291 -3.37 19.04 -9.12
CA ILE A 291 -2.60 20.26 -8.85
C ILE A 291 -3.34 21.21 -7.90
N SER A 292 -2.57 22.05 -7.22
CA SER A 292 -3.04 23.28 -6.57
C SER A 292 -2.38 24.49 -7.23
N VAL A 293 -3.03 25.66 -7.14
CA VAL A 293 -2.50 26.93 -7.62
C VAL A 293 -2.52 27.92 -6.48
N GLY A 294 -1.38 28.46 -6.11
CA GLY A 294 -1.24 29.43 -5.00
C GLY A 294 0.05 30.22 -5.09
N SER A 295 0.24 31.16 -4.16
CA SER A 295 1.40 32.07 -4.12
C SER A 295 2.51 31.61 -3.15
N GLY A 296 2.37 30.45 -2.50
CA GLY A 296 3.41 29.88 -1.65
C GLY A 296 4.70 29.61 -2.41
N THR A 297 5.82 29.97 -1.82
CA THR A 297 7.15 29.78 -2.41
C THR A 297 7.83 28.49 -1.93
N ASP A 298 7.30 27.86 -0.90
CA ASP A 298 7.78 26.59 -0.38
C ASP A 298 7.03 25.42 -1.01
N ARG A 299 7.76 24.38 -1.42
CA ARG A 299 7.19 23.14 -1.98
C ARG A 299 6.20 22.45 -1.03
N GLY A 300 6.30 22.69 0.26
CA GLY A 300 5.42 22.14 1.29
C GLY A 300 4.13 22.91 1.52
N ASP A 301 4.00 24.14 1.02
CA ASP A 301 2.83 24.98 1.31
C ASP A 301 2.18 25.57 0.05
N PRO A 302 1.46 24.76 -0.73
CA PRO A 302 0.66 25.25 -1.86
C PRO A 302 -0.54 26.10 -1.40
N LYS A 303 -0.84 26.16 -0.09
CA LYS A 303 -2.04 26.79 0.45
C LYS A 303 -1.92 28.29 0.63
N VAL A 304 -0.71 28.84 0.66
CA VAL A 304 -0.53 30.29 0.79
C VAL A 304 -1.11 30.98 -0.44
N GLY A 305 -2.13 31.83 -0.22
CA GLY A 305 -2.82 32.52 -1.31
C GLY A 305 -3.46 31.58 -2.34
N GLU A 306 -3.97 30.44 -1.90
CA GLU A 306 -4.50 29.39 -2.76
C GLU A 306 -5.70 29.88 -3.56
N ALA A 307 -5.57 29.91 -4.89
CA ALA A 307 -6.62 30.26 -5.83
C ALA A 307 -7.40 29.03 -6.29
N ALA A 308 -6.76 27.86 -6.33
CA ALA A 308 -7.38 26.60 -6.66
C ALA A 308 -6.73 25.47 -5.87
N SER A 309 -7.54 24.69 -5.12
CA SER A 309 -7.10 23.60 -4.27
C SER A 309 -7.37 22.27 -4.93
N TRP A 310 -6.32 21.46 -5.04
CA TRP A 310 -6.38 20.03 -5.34
C TRP A 310 -7.33 19.68 -6.51
N ARG A 311 -7.01 20.23 -7.70
CA ARG A 311 -7.81 20.12 -8.92
C ARG A 311 -7.26 19.03 -9.84
N LYS A 312 -8.13 18.17 -10.36
CA LYS A 312 -7.77 17.18 -11.37
C LYS A 312 -7.44 17.88 -12.68
N VAL A 313 -6.31 17.55 -13.27
CA VAL A 313 -5.89 17.99 -14.60
C VAL A 313 -6.70 17.24 -15.65
N LEU A 314 -7.47 17.98 -16.48
CA LEU A 314 -8.33 17.42 -17.52
C LEU A 314 -7.65 17.33 -18.88
N SER A 315 -6.85 18.34 -19.20
CA SER A 315 -6.09 18.38 -20.46
C SER A 315 -4.97 19.41 -20.41
N LYS A 316 -4.05 19.30 -21.36
CA LYS A 316 -3.03 20.30 -21.65
C LYS A 316 -3.25 20.81 -23.08
N THR A 317 -3.25 22.12 -23.28
CA THR A 317 -3.41 22.72 -24.62
C THR A 317 -2.33 23.76 -24.86
N VAL A 318 -1.72 23.72 -26.04
CA VAL A 318 -0.77 24.74 -26.47
C VAL A 318 -1.57 26.00 -26.81
N VAL A 319 -1.21 27.13 -26.19
CA VAL A 319 -1.85 28.45 -26.44
C VAL A 319 -1.05 29.21 -27.50
N ASP A 320 0.27 29.19 -27.36
CA ASP A 320 1.22 29.77 -28.32
C ASP A 320 2.59 29.03 -28.22
N SER A 321 3.62 29.51 -28.91
CA SER A 321 4.92 28.85 -28.97
C SER A 321 5.62 28.74 -27.63
N VAL A 322 5.27 29.53 -26.62
CA VAL A 322 5.92 29.59 -25.31
C VAL A 322 4.98 29.32 -24.14
N THR A 323 3.67 29.25 -24.39
CA THR A 323 2.63 29.14 -23.36
C THR A 323 1.76 27.90 -23.59
N ALA A 324 1.55 27.13 -22.55
CA ALA A 324 0.57 26.06 -22.48
C ALA A 324 -0.44 26.31 -21.36
N ALA A 325 -1.67 25.86 -21.56
CA ALA A 325 -2.73 25.87 -20.54
C ALA A 325 -2.85 24.49 -19.90
N ILE A 326 -2.82 24.45 -18.60
CA ILE A 326 -3.18 23.29 -17.76
C ILE A 326 -4.65 23.46 -17.40
N ASN A 327 -5.55 22.76 -18.09
CA ASN A 327 -6.99 22.83 -17.86
C ASN A 327 -7.38 21.90 -16.70
N VAL A 328 -8.17 22.38 -15.76
CA VAL A 328 -8.50 21.66 -14.53
C VAL A 328 -10.00 21.59 -14.28
N ALA A 329 -10.40 20.60 -13.49
CA ALA A 329 -11.77 20.44 -13.03
C ALA A 329 -12.14 21.49 -11.95
N GLY A 330 -13.45 21.72 -11.79
CA GLY A 330 -14.03 22.50 -10.70
C GLY A 330 -14.33 23.95 -11.05
N SER A 331 -14.50 24.78 -10.01
CA SER A 331 -14.92 26.19 -10.16
C SER A 331 -13.81 27.06 -10.76
N LYS A 332 -14.22 28.18 -11.34
CA LYS A 332 -13.32 29.21 -11.87
C LYS A 332 -12.50 29.85 -10.74
N PHE A 333 -11.28 30.25 -11.06
CA PHE A 333 -10.35 30.95 -10.17
C PHE A 333 -9.58 32.04 -10.94
N THR A 334 -8.83 32.84 -10.22
CA THR A 334 -8.02 33.91 -10.79
C THR A 334 -6.56 33.60 -10.50
N THR A 335 -5.70 33.74 -11.50
CA THR A 335 -4.26 33.55 -11.39
C THR A 335 -3.51 34.87 -11.49
N THR A 336 -2.34 34.92 -10.87
CA THR A 336 -1.36 36.00 -11.05
C THR A 336 0.00 35.38 -11.40
N THR A 337 0.92 36.18 -11.93
CA THR A 337 2.28 35.73 -12.24
C THR A 337 3.16 35.51 -10.99
N ALA A 338 2.68 35.88 -9.81
CA ALA A 338 3.31 35.55 -8.53
C ALA A 338 2.88 34.16 -8.00
N MET A 339 1.93 33.48 -8.67
CA MET A 339 1.46 32.16 -8.29
C MET A 339 2.24 31.05 -9.00
N HIS A 340 2.11 29.87 -8.43
CA HIS A 340 2.69 28.64 -8.93
C HIS A 340 1.62 27.54 -9.08
N VAL A 341 1.82 26.67 -10.03
CA VAL A 341 1.16 25.36 -10.10
C VAL A 341 2.02 24.38 -9.31
N THR A 342 1.46 23.76 -8.30
CA THR A 342 2.10 22.74 -7.48
C THR A 342 1.41 21.41 -7.74
N GLN A 343 2.18 20.39 -8.04
CA GLN A 343 1.66 19.04 -8.19
C GLN A 343 1.27 18.48 -6.82
N MET A 344 0.11 17.85 -6.75
CA MET A 344 -0.50 17.37 -5.50
C MET A 344 -0.58 15.86 -5.50
N PRO A 345 -0.57 15.23 -4.30
CA PRO A 345 -0.85 13.80 -4.18
C PRO A 345 -2.21 13.44 -4.80
N TRP A 346 -2.30 12.24 -5.32
CA TRP A 346 -3.56 11.68 -5.80
C TRP A 346 -4.56 11.50 -4.64
N PRO A 347 -5.87 11.46 -4.91
CA PRO A 347 -6.85 11.05 -3.90
C PRO A 347 -6.64 9.60 -3.50
N THR A 348 -6.95 9.28 -2.27
CA THR A 348 -7.03 7.89 -1.81
C THR A 348 -8.04 7.12 -2.65
N GLY A 349 -7.79 5.84 -2.90
CA GLY A 349 -8.63 5.01 -3.75
C GLY A 349 -8.38 5.20 -5.25
N ALA A 350 -7.33 5.94 -5.64
CA ALA A 350 -6.95 6.06 -7.05
C ALA A 350 -6.68 4.70 -7.71
N THR A 351 -6.28 3.69 -6.93
CA THR A 351 -6.05 2.33 -7.40
C THR A 351 -7.29 1.42 -7.30
N ASP A 352 -8.46 1.91 -6.90
CA ASP A 352 -9.66 1.07 -6.75
C ASP A 352 -10.11 0.41 -8.06
N GLY A 353 -9.86 1.07 -9.18
CA GLY A 353 -10.14 0.55 -10.52
C GLY A 353 -9.15 -0.50 -11.04
N VAL A 354 -8.03 -0.76 -10.35
CA VAL A 354 -7.03 -1.74 -10.77
C VAL A 354 -7.61 -3.15 -10.73
N LEU A 355 -7.50 -3.89 -11.83
CA LEU A 355 -8.15 -5.18 -12.03
C LEU A 355 -7.53 -6.33 -11.22
N GLY A 356 -6.23 -6.22 -10.86
CA GLY A 356 -5.49 -7.21 -10.09
C GLY A 356 -5.27 -6.83 -8.63
N THR A 357 -4.51 -7.66 -7.91
CA THR A 357 -4.12 -7.42 -6.52
C THR A 357 -3.00 -6.39 -6.44
N ASP A 358 -2.09 -6.42 -7.41
CA ASP A 358 -0.96 -5.50 -7.55
C ASP A 358 -1.07 -4.74 -8.87
N GLY A 359 -0.65 -3.48 -8.87
CA GLY A 359 -0.69 -2.69 -10.09
C GLY A 359 -0.60 -1.19 -9.86
N TYR A 360 -0.92 -0.42 -10.89
CA TYR A 360 -0.96 1.04 -10.86
C TYR A 360 -2.25 1.57 -11.48
N ALA A 361 -2.62 2.82 -11.13
CA ALA A 361 -3.97 3.33 -11.32
C ALA A 361 -4.42 3.36 -12.79
N THR A 362 -3.54 3.73 -13.74
CA THR A 362 -3.92 3.93 -15.15
C THR A 362 -2.75 3.75 -16.11
N ASP A 363 -3.04 3.31 -17.36
CA ASP A 363 -2.06 3.24 -18.44
C ASP A 363 -1.78 4.60 -19.10
N ALA A 364 -2.60 5.61 -18.80
CA ALA A 364 -2.53 6.92 -19.45
C ALA A 364 -1.39 7.81 -18.95
N ILE A 365 -0.74 7.42 -17.86
CA ILE A 365 0.32 8.19 -17.18
C ILE A 365 1.51 7.26 -16.92
N PRO A 366 2.77 7.76 -16.98
CA PRO A 366 3.92 6.96 -16.56
C PRO A 366 3.72 6.36 -15.18
N ARG A 367 4.03 5.07 -15.03
CA ARG A 367 3.85 4.36 -13.75
C ARG A 367 4.61 4.97 -12.57
N SER A 368 5.68 5.71 -12.86
CA SER A 368 6.44 6.47 -11.85
C SER A 368 5.74 7.73 -11.33
N HIS A 369 4.61 8.14 -11.92
CA HIS A 369 3.91 9.38 -11.58
C HIS A 369 2.53 9.16 -10.95
N GLN A 370 2.26 7.97 -10.45
CA GLN A 370 0.93 7.61 -9.97
C GLN A 370 0.98 6.63 -8.81
N PRO A 371 -0.13 6.52 -8.03
CA PRO A 371 -0.24 5.54 -6.96
C PRO A 371 -0.14 4.11 -7.48
N ILE A 372 0.44 3.25 -6.68
CA ILE A 372 0.56 1.82 -6.91
C ILE A 372 -0.18 1.05 -5.83
N ARG A 373 -0.44 -0.23 -6.08
CA ARG A 373 -1.04 -1.14 -5.13
C ARG A 373 -0.23 -2.43 -5.03
N ILE A 374 0.06 -2.85 -3.81
CA ILE A 374 0.69 -4.13 -3.50
C ILE A 374 -0.16 -4.85 -2.46
N GLN A 375 -0.49 -6.10 -2.73
CA GLN A 375 -1.32 -6.92 -1.83
C GLN A 375 -2.62 -6.20 -1.43
N GLY A 376 -3.25 -5.48 -2.36
CA GLY A 376 -4.46 -4.72 -2.10
C GLY A 376 -4.27 -3.40 -1.34
N ILE A 377 -3.07 -3.13 -0.81
CA ILE A 377 -2.73 -1.91 -0.08
C ILE A 377 -2.28 -0.84 -1.06
N GLU A 378 -2.93 0.32 -1.02
CA GLU A 378 -2.56 1.46 -1.85
C GLU A 378 -1.34 2.17 -1.27
N ILE A 379 -0.34 2.39 -2.12
CA ILE A 379 0.90 3.07 -1.79
C ILE A 379 1.02 4.31 -2.66
N PHE A 380 1.21 5.44 -2.02
CA PHE A 380 1.52 6.69 -2.72
C PHE A 380 3.01 6.93 -2.79
N THR A 381 3.33 7.63 -3.84
CA THR A 381 4.62 8.24 -4.05
C THR A 381 4.47 9.76 -3.98
N GLY A 382 5.55 10.46 -3.69
CA GLY A 382 5.52 11.91 -3.55
C GLY A 382 4.89 12.43 -2.25
N VAL A 383 4.71 11.58 -1.25
CA VAL A 383 4.30 11.96 0.10
C VAL A 383 5.34 11.50 1.12
N TYR A 384 5.49 12.26 2.19
CA TYR A 384 6.28 11.79 3.32
C TYR A 384 5.53 10.70 4.07
N GLU A 385 6.24 9.65 4.42
CA GLU A 385 5.76 8.62 5.32
C GLU A 385 6.46 8.76 6.66
N VAL A 386 5.71 8.53 7.73
CA VAL A 386 6.23 8.54 9.10
C VAL A 386 6.06 7.15 9.67
N GLU A 387 7.19 6.51 9.97
CA GLU A 387 7.21 5.26 10.72
C GLU A 387 7.04 5.59 12.20
N SER A 388 5.92 5.17 12.79
CA SER A 388 5.51 5.58 14.13
C SER A 388 6.29 4.87 15.26
N ASP A 389 6.97 3.77 14.94
CA ASP A 389 7.71 2.92 15.89
C ASP A 389 9.25 3.03 15.77
N VAL A 390 9.76 3.95 14.96
CA VAL A 390 11.20 4.16 14.80
C VAL A 390 11.68 5.29 15.70
N ILE A 391 12.62 4.99 16.58
CA ILE A 391 13.33 5.99 17.39
C ILE A 391 14.81 5.99 16.97
N LEU A 392 15.27 7.12 16.44
CA LEU A 392 16.68 7.32 16.16
C LEU A 392 17.33 7.99 17.37
N ASN A 393 18.07 7.22 18.15
CA ASN A 393 18.92 7.74 19.21
C ASN A 393 20.24 8.20 18.59
N ASN A 394 20.48 9.50 18.61
CA ASN A 394 21.78 10.06 18.26
C ASN A 394 22.68 9.96 19.50
N VAL A 395 23.15 8.77 19.79
CA VAL A 395 24.19 8.60 20.82
C VAL A 395 25.50 9.09 20.19
N LYS A 396 25.93 10.26 20.56
CA LYS A 396 27.32 10.67 20.30
C LYS A 396 28.21 9.85 21.23
N ASP A 397 28.94 8.88 20.68
CA ASP A 397 30.08 8.24 21.34
C ASP A 397 31.18 9.27 21.61
#